data_90d5122760a98dbb336365f12f3426d8
#
_entry.id   90d5122760a98dbb336365f12f3426d8
#
_cell.length_a   1.000
_cell.length_b   1.000
_cell.length_c   1.000
_cell.angle_alpha   90.00
_cell.angle_beta   90.00
_cell.angle_gamma   90.00
#
_symmetry.space_group_name_H-M   'P 1'
#
loop_
_entity.id
_entity.type
_entity.pdbx_description
1 polymer ?
#
loop_
_entity_poly.entity_id
_entity_poly.type
_entity_poly.pdbx_seq_one_letter_code
_entity_poly.pdbx_strand_id
1 'polypeptide(L)'
;ALKNYIAVKYELSKNNPESSRLYALEIMQGAPHLMNVLKGPLKKLVKQKVQVIETWIEQGKLKAVSPYHLIFHIWAVTQHYADFAVQTDAVVGKTLSNKKFTTEAKQTSFQLLVDSLIP
;
A
#
# COMPACT_ATOMS: atom_id res chain seq x y z
N ALA A 1 13.53 2.33 4.29
CA ALA A 1 12.30 2.97 4.79
C ALA A 1 11.07 2.61 3.95
N LEU A 2 11.12 2.73 2.63
CA LEU A 2 9.99 2.34 1.77
C LEU A 2 9.66 0.86 1.89
N LYS A 3 10.67 -0.01 1.90
CA LYS A 3 10.46 -1.45 2.07
C LYS A 3 9.77 -1.77 3.39
N ASN A 4 10.16 -1.09 4.46
CA ASN A 4 9.53 -1.26 5.77
C ASN A 4 8.07 -0.83 5.74
N TYR A 5 7.77 0.29 5.10
CA TYR A 5 6.40 0.77 4.94
C TYR A 5 5.53 -0.25 4.18
N ILE A 6 6.04 -0.78 3.08
CA ILE A 6 5.34 -1.82 2.30
C ILE A 6 5.12 -3.08 3.14
N ALA A 7 6.15 -3.53 3.87
CA ALA A 7 6.05 -4.71 4.71
C ALA A 7 4.98 -4.55 5.80
N VAL A 8 4.94 -3.39 6.46
CA VAL A 8 3.91 -3.08 7.47
C VAL A 8 2.51 -3.11 6.86
N LYS A 9 2.34 -2.56 5.65
CA LYS A 9 1.06 -2.59 4.94
C LYS A 9 0.60 -4.01 4.64
N TYR A 10 1.51 -4.90 4.20
CA TYR A 10 1.18 -6.31 4.00
C TYR A 10 0.78 -7.01 5.29
N GLU A 11 1.46 -6.73 6.40
CA GLU A 11 1.09 -7.30 7.70
C GLU A 11 -0.30 -6.85 8.14
N LEU A 12 -0.65 -5.58 7.93
CA LEU A 12 -1.99 -5.09 8.22
C LEU A 12 -3.05 -5.79 7.37
N SER A 13 -2.79 -5.97 6.07
CA SER A 13 -3.72 -6.68 5.18
C SER A 13 -3.85 -8.15 5.54
N LYS A 14 -2.77 -8.79 5.97
CA LYS A 14 -2.77 -10.19 6.40
C LYS A 14 -3.55 -10.38 7.70
N ASN A 15 -3.31 -9.51 8.69
CA ASN A 15 -3.86 -9.66 10.03
C ASN A 15 -5.28 -9.09 10.17
N ASN A 16 -5.63 -8.11 9.34
CA ASN A 16 -6.91 -7.40 9.42
C ASN A 16 -7.61 -7.29 8.07
N PRO A 17 -7.82 -8.41 7.34
CA PRO A 17 -8.40 -8.34 6.00
C PRO A 17 -9.84 -7.83 6.01
N GLU A 18 -10.62 -8.13 7.04
CA GLU A 18 -12.00 -7.65 7.15
C GLU A 18 -12.06 -6.14 7.35
N SER A 19 -11.17 -5.58 8.17
CA SER A 19 -11.07 -4.14 8.36
C SER A 19 -10.69 -3.43 7.07
N SER A 20 -9.77 -4.00 6.30
CA SER A 20 -9.39 -3.48 4.99
C SER A 20 -10.59 -3.43 4.04
N ARG A 21 -11.35 -4.53 3.95
CA ARG A 21 -12.54 -4.60 3.08
C ARG A 21 -13.62 -3.61 3.50
N LEU A 22 -13.88 -3.46 4.80
CA LEU A 22 -14.86 -2.49 5.30
C LEU A 22 -14.46 -1.06 4.95
N TYR A 23 -13.18 -0.74 5.10
CA TYR A 23 -12.64 0.55 4.71
C TYR A 23 -12.82 0.80 3.20
N ALA A 24 -12.48 -0.18 2.38
CA ALA A 24 -12.62 -0.08 0.93
C ALA A 24 -14.08 0.16 0.51
N LEU A 25 -15.02 -0.56 1.12
CA LEU A 25 -16.46 -0.38 0.87
C LEU A 25 -16.91 1.03 1.27
N GLU A 26 -16.48 1.52 2.41
CA GLU A 26 -16.79 2.87 2.87
C GLU A 26 -16.32 3.93 1.86
N ILE A 27 -15.07 3.80 1.38
CA ILE A 27 -14.49 4.71 0.39
C ILE A 27 -15.26 4.66 -0.94
N MET A 28 -15.59 3.46 -1.42
CA MET A 28 -16.32 3.27 -2.68
C MET A 28 -17.74 3.85 -2.61
N GLN A 29 -18.33 3.93 -1.42
CA GLN A 29 -19.64 4.53 -1.20
C GLN A 29 -19.59 6.05 -1.02
N GLY A 30 -18.44 6.67 -1.21
CA GLY A 30 -18.27 8.13 -1.06
C GLY A 30 -17.87 8.58 0.33
N ALA A 31 -17.42 7.65 1.16
CA ALA A 31 -16.94 7.90 2.52
C ALA A 31 -17.99 8.61 3.40
N PRO A 32 -19.20 8.08 3.54
CA PRO A 32 -20.27 8.75 4.30
C PRO A 32 -19.91 8.99 5.78
N HIS A 33 -19.02 8.18 6.36
CA HIS A 33 -18.60 8.29 7.75
C HIS A 33 -17.17 8.80 7.93
N LEU A 34 -16.26 8.53 6.99
CA LEU A 34 -14.82 8.79 7.14
C LEU A 34 -14.33 10.05 6.42
N MET A 35 -15.20 10.81 5.77
CA MET A 35 -14.76 11.94 4.94
C MET A 35 -13.91 12.94 5.73
N ASN A 36 -14.28 13.26 6.96
CA ASN A 36 -13.52 14.21 7.78
C ASN A 36 -12.13 13.69 8.14
N VAL A 37 -12.00 12.36 8.35
CA VAL A 37 -10.69 11.72 8.60
C VAL A 37 -9.83 11.80 7.35
N LEU A 38 -10.42 11.56 6.17
CA LEU A 38 -9.70 11.60 4.89
C LEU A 38 -9.19 13.00 4.57
N LYS A 39 -10.04 14.01 4.72
CA LYS A 39 -9.70 15.40 4.42
C LYS A 39 -8.82 16.07 5.47
N GLY A 40 -8.81 15.56 6.68
CA GLY A 40 -8.02 16.09 7.79
C GLY A 40 -6.76 15.29 8.06
N PRO A 41 -6.78 14.37 9.06
CA PRO A 41 -5.56 13.66 9.49
C PRO A 41 -4.86 12.89 8.38
N LEU A 42 -5.61 12.17 7.52
CA LEU A 42 -5.00 11.37 6.46
C LEU A 42 -4.35 12.25 5.41
N LYS A 43 -5.03 13.31 4.97
CA LYS A 43 -4.47 14.26 4.00
C LYS A 43 -3.15 14.85 4.52
N LYS A 44 -3.10 15.23 5.79
CA LYS A 44 -1.91 15.78 6.42
C LYS A 44 -0.76 14.77 6.47
N LEU A 45 -1.08 13.52 6.86
CA LEU A 45 -0.09 12.45 6.94
C LEU A 45 0.52 12.15 5.57
N VAL A 46 -0.30 12.06 4.54
CA VAL A 46 0.18 11.80 3.18
C VAL A 46 1.07 12.94 2.69
N LYS A 47 0.68 14.19 2.97
CA LYS A 47 1.50 15.36 2.61
C LYS A 47 2.90 15.30 3.24
N GLN A 48 2.99 14.86 4.51
CA GLN A 48 4.27 14.68 5.19
C GLN A 48 5.12 13.59 4.52
N LYS A 49 4.50 12.46 4.16
CA LYS A 49 5.19 11.38 3.45
C LYS A 49 5.68 11.80 2.06
N VAL A 50 4.90 12.58 1.36
CA VAL A 50 5.28 13.14 0.05
C VAL A 50 6.53 14.00 0.19
N GLN A 51 6.60 14.84 1.21
CA GLN A 51 7.77 15.69 1.46
C GLN A 51 9.03 14.86 1.72
N VAL A 52 8.92 13.77 2.45
CA VAL A 52 10.05 12.85 2.69
C VAL A 52 10.54 12.23 1.37
N ILE A 53 9.64 11.78 0.54
CA ILE A 53 9.99 11.19 -0.77
C ILE A 53 10.66 12.23 -1.68
N GLU A 54 10.12 13.45 -1.72
CA GLU A 54 10.73 14.55 -2.48
C GLU A 54 12.16 14.82 -2.02
N THR A 55 12.40 14.80 -0.70
CA THR A 55 13.73 14.98 -0.14
C THR A 55 14.70 13.88 -0.60
N TRP A 56 14.26 12.63 -0.62
CA TRP A 56 15.08 11.51 -1.12
C TRP A 56 15.42 11.67 -2.59
N ILE A 57 14.48 12.15 -3.40
CA ILE A 57 14.72 12.40 -4.82
C ILE A 57 15.76 13.53 -4.99
N GLU A 58 15.61 14.63 -4.24
CA GLU A 58 16.55 15.76 -4.28
C GLU A 58 17.95 15.34 -3.84
N GLN A 59 18.06 14.43 -2.88
CA GLN A 59 19.34 13.92 -2.38
C GLN A 59 19.96 12.85 -3.29
N GLY A 60 19.32 12.50 -4.39
CA GLY A 60 19.81 11.45 -5.28
C GLY A 60 19.67 10.04 -4.75
N LYS A 61 18.92 9.82 -3.67
CA LYS A 61 18.70 8.50 -3.07
C LYS A 61 17.62 7.70 -3.79
N LEU A 62 16.77 8.37 -4.56
CA LEU A 62 15.64 7.79 -5.27
C LEU A 62 15.54 8.44 -6.64
N LYS A 63 15.26 7.66 -7.67
CA LYS A 63 14.98 8.19 -9.01
C LYS A 63 13.70 9.03 -8.97
N ALA A 64 13.58 9.98 -9.89
CA ALA A 64 12.39 10.81 -9.99
C ALA A 64 11.13 9.96 -10.20
N VAL A 65 10.12 10.20 -9.38
CA VAL A 65 8.82 9.55 -9.44
C VAL A 65 7.80 10.50 -8.80
N SER A 66 6.55 10.43 -9.23
CA SER A 66 5.48 11.19 -8.57
C SER A 66 5.23 10.61 -7.17
N PRO A 67 5.48 11.37 -6.09
CA PRO A 67 5.34 10.84 -4.73
C PRO A 67 3.91 10.40 -4.39
N TYR A 68 2.89 11.16 -4.79
CA TYR A 68 1.49 10.79 -4.54
C TYR A 68 1.15 9.47 -5.23
N HIS A 69 1.52 9.32 -6.49
CA HIS A 69 1.21 8.10 -7.24
C HIS A 69 2.00 6.90 -6.72
N LEU A 70 3.22 7.10 -6.26
CA LEU A 70 3.97 6.03 -5.60
C LEU A 70 3.22 5.53 -4.35
N ILE A 71 2.74 6.44 -3.51
CA ILE A 71 1.97 6.08 -2.31
C ILE A 71 0.69 5.34 -2.69
N PHE A 72 -0.05 5.83 -3.70
CA PHE A 72 -1.28 5.17 -4.15
C PHE A 72 -1.02 3.79 -4.73
N HIS A 73 0.08 3.60 -5.45
CA HIS A 73 0.48 2.28 -5.94
C HIS A 73 0.79 1.31 -4.80
N ILE A 74 1.48 1.80 -3.75
CA ILE A 74 1.74 0.98 -2.56
C ILE A 74 0.43 0.57 -1.90
N TRP A 75 -0.49 1.50 -1.71
CA TRP A 75 -1.80 1.19 -1.13
C TRP A 75 -2.56 0.17 -1.97
N ALA A 76 -2.60 0.38 -3.28
CA ALA A 76 -3.33 -0.50 -4.19
C ALA A 76 -2.82 -1.94 -4.12
N VAL A 77 -1.51 -2.15 -4.23
CA VAL A 77 -0.96 -3.50 -4.26
C VAL A 77 -1.05 -4.19 -2.89
N THR A 78 -0.83 -3.46 -1.80
CA THR A 78 -0.85 -4.07 -0.46
C THR A 78 -2.25 -4.38 0.02
N GLN A 79 -3.25 -3.59 -0.36
CA GLN A 79 -4.65 -3.80 0.01
C GLN A 79 -5.36 -4.80 -0.89
N HIS A 80 -4.90 -4.98 -2.12
CA HIS A 80 -5.52 -5.89 -3.10
C HIS A 80 -5.69 -7.30 -2.51
N TYR A 81 -4.66 -7.81 -1.86
CA TYR A 81 -4.66 -9.18 -1.33
C TYR A 81 -5.68 -9.39 -0.21
N ALA A 82 -6.05 -8.35 0.52
CA ALA A 82 -7.11 -8.41 1.52
C ALA A 82 -8.48 -8.15 0.88
N ASP A 83 -8.59 -7.07 0.12
CA ASP A 83 -9.88 -6.61 -0.43
C ASP A 83 -10.42 -7.55 -1.50
N PHE A 84 -9.52 -8.21 -2.24
CA PHE A 84 -9.85 -9.13 -3.32
C PHE A 84 -9.32 -10.54 -3.05
N ALA A 85 -9.29 -10.95 -1.77
CA ALA A 85 -8.82 -12.27 -1.37
C ALA A 85 -9.59 -13.40 -2.06
N VAL A 86 -10.89 -13.23 -2.29
CA VAL A 86 -11.72 -14.20 -3.02
C VAL A 86 -11.17 -14.40 -4.43
N GLN A 87 -10.72 -13.33 -5.08
CA GLN A 87 -10.17 -13.41 -6.43
C GLN A 87 -8.80 -14.11 -6.43
N THR A 88 -7.89 -13.75 -5.52
CA THR A 88 -6.57 -14.40 -5.46
C THR A 88 -6.70 -15.88 -5.14
N ASP A 89 -7.62 -16.23 -4.25
CA ASP A 89 -7.89 -17.63 -3.92
C ASP A 89 -8.45 -18.39 -5.12
N ALA A 90 -9.39 -17.79 -5.84
CA ALA A 90 -9.97 -18.42 -7.03
C ALA A 90 -8.93 -18.63 -8.15
N VAL A 91 -8.04 -17.67 -8.34
CA VAL A 91 -7.06 -17.68 -9.45
C VAL A 91 -5.86 -18.57 -9.14
N VAL A 92 -5.30 -18.52 -7.94
CA VAL A 92 -4.07 -19.26 -7.60
C VAL A 92 -4.22 -20.18 -6.39
N GLY A 93 -5.39 -20.23 -5.76
CA GLY A 93 -5.64 -21.09 -4.60
C GLY A 93 -4.96 -20.64 -3.33
N LYS A 94 -4.58 -19.37 -3.22
CA LYS A 94 -3.82 -18.86 -2.07
C LYS A 94 -4.26 -17.46 -1.68
N THR A 95 -4.08 -17.15 -0.38
CA THR A 95 -4.29 -15.82 0.19
C THR A 95 -3.07 -15.48 1.05
N LEU A 96 -3.08 -14.31 1.72
CA LEU A 96 -1.99 -13.91 2.62
C LEU A 96 -1.85 -14.81 3.85
N SER A 97 -2.80 -15.71 4.10
CA SER A 97 -2.64 -16.74 5.14
C SER A 97 -1.54 -17.75 4.79
N ASN A 98 -1.20 -17.88 3.51
CA ASN A 98 -0.07 -18.71 3.06
C ASN A 98 1.22 -17.90 3.18
N LYS A 99 2.15 -18.38 4.01
CA LYS A 99 3.38 -17.66 4.34
C LYS A 99 4.30 -17.45 3.13
N LYS A 100 4.45 -18.46 2.29
CA LYS A 100 5.27 -18.37 1.07
C LYS A 100 4.67 -17.37 0.08
N PHE A 101 3.37 -17.42 -0.11
CA PHE A 101 2.66 -16.49 -1.00
C PHE A 101 2.84 -15.03 -0.54
N THR A 102 2.73 -14.78 0.77
CA THR A 102 2.95 -13.45 1.34
C THR A 102 4.38 -12.97 1.14
N THR A 103 5.37 -13.83 1.34
CA THR A 103 6.78 -13.49 1.13
C THR A 103 7.03 -13.12 -0.34
N GLU A 104 6.49 -13.89 -1.27
CA GLU A 104 6.60 -13.60 -2.70
C GLU A 104 5.94 -12.27 -3.06
N ALA A 105 4.77 -11.99 -2.49
CA ALA A 105 4.07 -10.72 -2.73
C ALA A 105 4.91 -9.52 -2.25
N LYS A 106 5.47 -9.60 -1.04
CA LYS A 106 6.35 -8.55 -0.51
C LYS A 106 7.56 -8.32 -1.40
N GLN A 107 8.25 -9.39 -1.77
CA GLN A 107 9.46 -9.31 -2.59
C GLN A 107 9.17 -8.74 -3.97
N THR A 108 8.06 -9.12 -4.57
CA THR A 108 7.64 -8.58 -5.86
C THR A 108 7.37 -7.08 -5.76
N SER A 109 6.69 -6.65 -4.71
CA SER A 109 6.44 -5.22 -4.47
C SER A 109 7.73 -4.45 -4.22
N PHE A 110 8.68 -5.03 -3.48
CA PHE A 110 9.99 -4.41 -3.27
C PHE A 110 10.72 -4.21 -4.60
N GLN A 111 10.70 -5.23 -5.44
CA GLN A 111 11.35 -5.18 -6.75
C GLN A 111 10.73 -4.10 -7.64
N LEU A 112 9.41 -4.06 -7.73
CA LEU A 112 8.71 -3.18 -8.67
C LEU A 112 8.61 -1.74 -8.17
N LEU A 113 8.46 -1.51 -6.86
CA LEU A 113 8.15 -0.19 -6.30
C LEU A 113 9.33 0.47 -5.57
N VAL A 114 10.38 -0.28 -5.25
CA VAL A 114 11.53 0.27 -4.53
C VAL A 114 12.82 0.06 -5.33
N ASP A 115 13.18 -1.18 -5.62
CA ASP A 115 14.46 -1.47 -6.29
C ASP A 115 14.53 -0.83 -7.69
N SER A 116 13.42 -0.75 -8.39
CA SER A 116 13.33 -0.07 -9.68
C SER A 116 13.62 1.43 -9.59
N LEU A 117 13.48 2.03 -8.41
CA LEU A 117 13.69 3.46 -8.17
C LEU A 117 15.04 3.78 -7.55
N ILE A 118 15.84 2.77 -7.21
CA ILE A 118 17.19 2.98 -6.69
C ILE A 118 18.11 3.34 -7.88
N PRO A 119 18.83 4.47 -7.78
CA PRO A 119 19.70 4.92 -8.86
C PRO A 119 20.85 3.97 -9.17
#